data_7c81b95199e40d1cf528997b1bc03631
#
_entry.id   7c81b95199e40d1cf528997b1bc03631
#
_cell.length_a   1.000
_cell.length_b   1.000
_cell.length_c   1.000
_cell.angle_alpha   90.00
_cell.angle_beta   90.00
_cell.angle_gamma   90.00
#
_symmetry.space_group_name_H-M   'P 1'
#
loop_
_entity.id
_entity.type
_entity.pdbx_description
1 polymer ?
#
loop_
_entity_poly.entity_id
_entity_poly.type
_entity_poly.pdbx_seq_one_letter_code
_entity_poly.pdbx_strand_id
1 'polypeptide(L)'
;MTVVRPTRITNGIRALRFASAEMTQAELAERIGVTRQTVIAIEQGRYSPSLEVAFKIARVFGVPLETVFQYPDDRSRRGGKPS
;
A
#
# COMPACT_ATOMS: atom_id res chain seq x y z
N MET A 1 -24.98 5.15 1.64
CA MET A 1 -24.43 4.67 1.90
C MET A 1 -23.55 4.35 1.45
N THR A 2 -22.97 4.24 1.75
CA THR A 2 -22.09 4.01 1.25
C THR A 2 -21.47 2.90 1.49
N VAL A 3 -21.39 2.11 0.73
CA VAL A 3 -20.70 1.00 0.86
C VAL A 3 -19.33 1.31 0.67
N VAL A 4 -18.53 1.00 1.56
CA VAL A 4 -17.15 1.17 1.39
C VAL A 4 -16.63 0.02 0.62
N ARG A 5 -16.19 0.27 -0.56
CA ARG A 5 -15.67 -0.79 -1.33
C ARG A 5 -14.23 -0.92 -1.06
N PRO A 6 -13.64 -2.10 -1.05
CA PRO A 6 -12.21 -2.27 -0.97
C PRO A 6 -11.56 -1.57 -2.15
N THR A 7 -10.42 -1.00 -1.93
CA THR A 7 -9.68 -0.42 -3.02
C THR A 7 -9.14 -1.51 -3.93
N ARG A 8 -8.93 -1.17 -5.20
CA ARG A 8 -8.30 -2.10 -6.12
C ARG A 8 -6.79 -2.01 -6.08
N ILE A 9 -6.26 -1.10 -5.30
CA ILE A 9 -4.83 -0.99 -5.17
C ILE A 9 -4.31 -2.17 -4.38
N THR A 10 -3.26 -2.80 -4.89
CA THR A 10 -2.56 -3.85 -4.16
C THR A 10 -1.28 -3.29 -3.61
N ASN A 11 -0.71 -3.98 -2.65
CA ASN A 11 0.51 -3.48 -2.05
C ASN A 11 1.40 -4.62 -1.59
N GLY A 12 2.67 -4.32 -1.44
CA GLY A 12 3.65 -5.27 -0.91
C GLY A 12 4.18 -4.87 0.44
N ILE A 13 3.39 -4.16 1.23
CA ILE A 13 3.87 -3.62 2.49
C ILE A 13 4.35 -4.72 3.42
N ARG A 14 3.61 -5.83 3.49
CA ARG A 14 3.99 -6.88 4.40
C ARG A 14 5.35 -7.46 4.07
N ALA A 15 5.59 -7.71 2.78
CA ALA A 15 6.87 -8.24 2.35
C ALA A 15 7.98 -7.24 2.61
N LEU A 16 7.70 -5.96 2.39
CA LEU A 16 8.70 -4.94 2.63
C LEU A 16 9.01 -4.81 4.12
N ARG A 17 8.00 -4.95 4.97
CA ARG A 17 8.24 -4.91 6.42
C ARG A 17 9.15 -6.06 6.85
N PHE A 18 8.87 -7.25 6.34
CA PHE A 18 9.71 -8.39 6.69
C PHE A 18 11.14 -8.21 6.23
N ALA A 19 11.30 -7.64 5.04
CA ALA A 19 12.63 -7.40 4.51
C ALA A 19 13.35 -6.28 5.26
N SER A 20 12.63 -5.50 6.04
CA SER A 20 13.21 -4.40 6.81
C SER A 20 13.33 -4.80 8.26
N ALA A 21 14.10 -5.84 8.53
CA ALA A 21 14.36 -6.33 9.87
C ALA A 21 13.05 -6.68 10.59
N GLU A 22 12.11 -7.24 9.83
CA GLU A 22 10.85 -7.70 10.41
C GLU A 22 10.09 -6.59 11.13
N MET A 23 10.04 -5.43 10.49
CA MET A 23 9.34 -4.30 11.05
C MET A 23 7.88 -4.66 11.32
N THR A 24 7.40 -4.28 12.50
CA THR A 24 6.01 -4.57 12.85
C THR A 24 5.08 -3.53 12.25
N GLN A 25 3.79 -3.86 12.20
CA GLN A 25 2.80 -2.90 11.76
C GLN A 25 2.78 -1.66 12.65
N ALA A 26 2.95 -1.87 13.95
CA ALA A 26 2.98 -0.75 14.87
C ALA A 26 4.17 0.17 14.62
N GLU A 27 5.32 -0.42 14.32
CA GLU A 27 6.49 0.38 14.01
C GLU A 27 6.29 1.20 12.74
N LEU A 28 5.71 0.59 11.73
CA LEU A 28 5.45 1.33 10.50
C LEU A 28 4.46 2.45 10.78
N ALA A 29 3.41 2.16 11.53
CA ALA A 29 2.40 3.17 11.84
C ALA A 29 3.04 4.37 12.52
N GLU A 30 3.92 4.10 13.46
CA GLU A 30 4.59 5.18 14.17
C GLU A 30 5.44 6.02 13.25
N ARG A 31 6.14 5.39 12.34
CA ARG A 31 7.04 6.11 11.44
C ARG A 31 6.29 7.00 10.47
N ILE A 32 5.09 6.61 10.08
CA ILE A 32 4.35 7.40 9.10
C ILE A 32 3.24 8.23 9.74
N GLY A 33 3.11 8.15 11.07
CA GLY A 33 2.19 9.05 11.77
C GLY A 33 0.74 8.66 11.68
N VAL A 34 0.45 7.37 11.63
CA VAL A 34 -0.92 6.90 11.60
C VAL A 34 -1.08 5.83 12.68
N THR A 35 -2.31 5.34 12.86
CA THR A 35 -2.54 4.28 13.83
C THR A 35 -2.20 2.92 13.24
N ARG A 36 -1.98 1.95 14.10
CA ARG A 36 -1.74 0.59 13.65
C ARG A 36 -2.94 0.07 12.87
N GLN A 37 -4.16 0.44 13.28
CA GLN A 37 -5.35 0.03 12.56
C GLN A 37 -5.33 0.52 11.13
N THR A 38 -4.82 1.72 10.91
CA THR A 38 -4.72 2.25 9.56
C THR A 38 -3.76 1.42 8.73
N VAL A 39 -2.62 1.03 9.31
CA VAL A 39 -1.68 0.19 8.57
C VAL A 39 -2.32 -1.14 8.22
N ILE A 40 -3.04 -1.74 9.17
CA ILE A 40 -3.70 -3.01 8.92
C ILE A 40 -4.69 -2.87 7.76
N ALA A 41 -5.50 -1.82 7.78
CA ALA A 41 -6.49 -1.62 6.74
C ALA A 41 -5.84 -1.43 5.38
N ILE A 42 -4.74 -0.70 5.33
CA ILE A 42 -4.03 -0.49 4.07
C ILE A 42 -3.46 -1.81 3.57
N GLU A 43 -2.83 -2.57 4.43
CA GLU A 43 -2.23 -3.84 4.02
C GLU A 43 -3.27 -4.81 3.51
N GLN A 44 -4.45 -4.76 4.07
CA GLN A 44 -5.52 -5.67 3.67
C GLN A 44 -6.29 -5.18 2.46
N GLY A 45 -5.94 -4.02 1.94
CA GLY A 45 -6.61 -3.50 0.76
C GLY A 45 -8.01 -3.01 1.04
N ARG A 46 -8.29 -2.65 2.29
CA ARG A 46 -9.63 -2.22 2.65
C ARG A 46 -9.87 -0.77 2.35
N TYR A 47 -8.81 0.01 2.22
CA TYR A 47 -8.94 1.35 1.71
C TYR A 47 -7.57 1.81 1.28
N SER A 48 -7.54 2.83 0.45
CA SER A 48 -6.27 3.31 -0.04
C SER A 48 -5.81 4.49 0.81
N PRO A 49 -4.50 4.60 1.04
CA PRO A 49 -3.99 5.71 1.83
C PRO A 49 -4.07 7.01 1.04
N SER A 50 -3.96 8.11 1.77
CA SER A 50 -3.77 9.38 1.10
C SER A 50 -2.44 9.34 0.36
N LEU A 51 -2.30 10.23 -0.59
CA LEU A 51 -1.05 10.29 -1.34
C LEU A 51 0.13 10.57 -0.42
N GLU A 52 -0.07 11.44 0.56
CA GLU A 52 1.02 11.76 1.46
C GLU A 52 1.44 10.54 2.26
N VAL A 53 0.49 9.78 2.79
CA VAL A 53 0.82 8.58 3.54
C VAL A 53 1.51 7.57 2.64
N ALA A 54 1.04 7.45 1.39
CA ALA A 54 1.65 6.51 0.46
C ALA A 54 3.12 6.85 0.23
N PHE A 55 3.43 8.13 0.04
CA PHE A 55 4.81 8.53 -0.15
C PHE A 55 5.64 8.30 1.10
N LYS A 56 5.05 8.51 2.28
CA LYS A 56 5.78 8.27 3.52
C LYS A 56 6.14 6.80 3.65
N ILE A 57 5.23 5.91 3.29
CA ILE A 57 5.52 4.49 3.34
C ILE A 57 6.67 4.14 2.41
N ALA A 58 6.63 4.65 1.19
CA ALA A 58 7.71 4.39 0.24
C ALA A 58 9.04 4.88 0.78
N ARG A 59 9.05 6.02 1.44
CA ARG A 59 10.27 6.56 1.99
C ARG A 59 10.81 5.75 3.15
N VAL A 60 9.92 5.21 3.97
CA VAL A 60 10.37 4.37 5.07
C VAL A 60 11.14 3.17 4.54
N PHE A 61 10.67 2.60 3.45
CA PHE A 61 11.33 1.43 2.89
C PHE A 61 12.41 1.79 1.87
N GLY A 62 12.52 3.05 1.51
CA GLY A 62 13.55 3.46 0.57
C GLY A 62 13.35 2.94 -0.82
N VAL A 63 12.11 2.79 -1.26
CA VAL A 63 11.79 2.25 -2.58
C VAL A 63 10.84 3.20 -3.29
N PRO A 64 10.72 3.07 -4.61
CA PRO A 64 9.75 3.89 -5.34
C PRO A 64 8.33 3.55 -4.93
N LEU A 65 7.44 4.49 -5.11
CA LEU A 65 6.04 4.30 -4.77
C LEU A 65 5.47 3.06 -5.47
N GLU A 66 5.83 2.84 -6.72
CA GLU A 66 5.30 1.72 -7.46
C GLU A 66 5.75 0.38 -6.92
N THR A 67 6.83 0.36 -6.16
CA THR A 67 7.25 -0.88 -5.53
C THR A 67 6.35 -1.20 -4.35
N VAL A 68 5.80 -0.18 -3.69
CA VAL A 68 4.91 -0.40 -2.56
C VAL A 68 3.49 -0.68 -3.01
N PHE A 69 2.99 0.10 -3.96
CA PHE A 69 1.59 0.02 -4.37
C PHE A 69 1.47 -0.20 -5.86
N GLN A 70 0.54 -1.05 -6.25
CA GLN A 70 0.26 -1.31 -7.65
C GLN A 70 -1.24 -1.21 -7.87
N TYR A 71 -1.62 -0.88 -9.08
CA TYR A 71 -3.02 -0.82 -9.45
C TYR A 71 -3.22 -1.78 -10.60
N PRO A 72 -3.79 -2.96 -10.35
CA PRO A 72 -3.93 -3.95 -11.42
C PRO A 72 -4.73 -3.38 -12.55
N ASP A 73 -4.27 -3.64 -13.75
CA ASP A 73 -4.93 -3.13 -14.93
C ASP A 73 -5.65 -4.27 -15.60
N ASP A 74 -6.95 -4.30 -15.44
CA ASP A 74 -7.71 -5.36 -16.03
C ASP A 74 -7.60 -5.39 -17.52
N ARG A 75 -7.32 -4.26 -18.10
CA ARG A 75 -7.26 -4.22 -19.53
C ARG A 75 -6.00 -4.77 -20.09
N SER A 76 -5.00 -4.92 -19.27
CA SER A 76 -3.77 -5.46 -19.79
C SER A 76 -3.98 -6.84 -20.31
N ARG A 77 -5.00 -7.50 -19.84
CA ARG A 77 -5.26 -8.79 -20.32
C ARG A 77 -5.81 -8.76 -21.64
N ARG A 78 -6.29 -7.69 -22.12
CA ARG A 78 -6.84 -7.64 -23.36
C ARG A 78 -5.83 -7.20 -24.28
N GLY A 79 -4.73 -7.32 -24.03
CA GLY A 79 -3.83 -7.01 -24.93
C GLY A 79 -3.45 -5.72 -24.96
N GLY A 80 -3.53 -5.30 -24.28
CA GLY A 80 -3.21 -4.22 -24.24
C GLY A 80 -2.73 -3.37 -24.65
N LYS A 81 -2.52 -2.89 -24.79
CA LYS A 81 -2.11 -2.14 -25.07
C LYS A 81 -1.66 -1.33 -24.77
N PRO A 82 -1.17 -0.96 -24.61
CA PRO A 82 -0.77 -0.19 -24.09
C PRO A 82 -0.60 0.83 -24.54
N SER A 83 -0.61 1.13 -24.57
CA SER A 83 -0.47 2.08 -25.00
C SER A 83 0.16 2.60 -25.02
#